data_b03e20e5f811f2f874c815b09be66ca8
#
_entry.id   b03e20e5f811f2f874c815b09be66ca8
#
_cell.length_a   1.000
_cell.length_b   1.000
_cell.length_c   1.000
_cell.angle_alpha   90.00
_cell.angle_beta   90.00
_cell.angle_gamma   90.00
#
_symmetry.space_group_name_H-M   'P 1'
#
loop_
_entity.id
_entity.type
_entity.pdbx_description
1 polymer ?
#
loop_
_entity_poly.entity_id
_entity_poly.type
_entity_poly.pdbx_seq_one_letter_code
_entity_poly.pdbx_strand_id
1 'polypeptide(L)'
;MIRVLVVDDNQEFRSAVRDLLEGDLQIRVVGEACDGLQAISLTAHLNPDLILMDIAMPLMNGLEATSAIRERWPKVIVILVTAIPSNSYQQISDRCGANAFLPKEEMGSRLIPTMHRLACAPLTG
;
A
#
# COMPACT_ATOMS: atom_id res chain seq x y z
N MET A 1 6.99 14.52 -4.85
CA MET A 1 6.03 13.62 -5.50
C MET A 1 6.04 12.25 -4.83
N ILE A 2 4.88 11.71 -4.57
CA ILE A 2 4.74 10.40 -3.92
C ILE A 2 4.65 9.33 -5.01
N ARG A 3 5.63 8.45 -5.06
CA ARG A 3 5.67 7.35 -6.04
C ARG A 3 5.04 6.12 -5.41
N VAL A 4 3.97 5.62 -6.00
CA VAL A 4 3.13 4.59 -5.42
C VAL A 4 3.16 3.30 -6.24
N LEU A 5 3.32 2.18 -5.54
CA LEU A 5 3.13 0.85 -6.10
C LEU A 5 1.79 0.32 -5.60
N VAL A 6 0.92 -0.08 -6.52
CA VAL A 6 -0.41 -0.62 -6.18
C VAL A 6 -0.37 -2.13 -6.28
N VAL A 7 -0.68 -2.83 -5.20
CA VAL A 7 -0.62 -4.28 -5.13
C VAL A 7 -1.98 -4.87 -4.77
N ASP A 8 -2.58 -5.59 -5.71
CA ASP A 8 -3.87 -6.25 -5.53
C ASP A 8 -4.03 -7.26 -6.67
N ASP A 9 -4.57 -8.44 -6.39
CA ASP A 9 -4.79 -9.44 -7.42
C ASP A 9 -5.97 -9.12 -8.34
N ASN A 10 -6.81 -8.14 -7.95
CA ASN A 10 -7.97 -7.70 -8.73
C ASN A 10 -7.60 -6.51 -9.61
N GLN A 11 -7.56 -6.72 -10.91
CA GLN A 11 -7.21 -5.68 -11.87
C GLN A 11 -8.20 -4.50 -11.85
N GLU A 12 -9.47 -4.78 -11.64
CA GLU A 12 -10.48 -3.70 -11.58
C GLU A 12 -10.23 -2.77 -10.40
N PHE A 13 -9.83 -3.35 -9.27
CA PHE A 13 -9.49 -2.54 -8.10
C PHE A 13 -8.25 -1.69 -8.37
N ARG A 14 -7.22 -2.27 -8.98
CA ARG A 14 -6.00 -1.50 -9.31
C ARG A 14 -6.34 -0.34 -10.26
N SER A 15 -7.20 -0.57 -11.24
CA SER A 15 -7.62 0.48 -12.17
C SER A 15 -8.40 1.58 -11.45
N ALA A 16 -9.28 1.21 -10.53
CA ALA A 16 -10.05 2.18 -9.75
C ALA A 16 -9.13 3.04 -8.88
N VAL A 17 -8.09 2.44 -8.30
CA VAL A 17 -7.12 3.19 -7.50
C VAL A 17 -6.32 4.15 -8.40
N ARG A 18 -5.90 3.72 -9.57
CA ARG A 18 -5.20 4.60 -10.50
C ARG A 18 -6.07 5.80 -10.86
N ASP A 19 -7.34 5.57 -11.16
CA ASP A 19 -8.26 6.65 -11.50
C ASP A 19 -8.42 7.62 -10.32
N LEU A 20 -8.55 7.10 -9.11
CA LEU A 20 -8.67 7.92 -7.92
C LEU A 20 -7.43 8.79 -7.72
N LEU A 21 -6.25 8.23 -7.88
CA LEU A 21 -4.98 8.93 -7.61
C LEU A 21 -4.58 9.88 -8.74
N GLU A 22 -5.09 9.65 -9.95
CA GLU A 22 -4.72 10.45 -11.12
C GLU A 22 -5.07 11.92 -10.96
N GLY A 23 -6.08 12.23 -10.15
CA GLY A 23 -6.47 13.61 -9.89
C GLY A 23 -5.52 14.38 -8.96
N ASP A 24 -4.59 13.70 -8.34
CA ASP A 24 -3.65 14.35 -7.41
C ASP A 24 -2.28 14.51 -8.05
N LEU A 25 -1.87 15.77 -8.25
CA LEU A 25 -0.63 16.08 -8.95
C LEU A 25 0.64 15.69 -8.17
N GLN A 26 0.50 15.41 -6.88
CA GLN A 26 1.64 15.03 -6.03
C GLN A 26 1.80 13.52 -5.90
N ILE A 27 0.91 12.75 -6.52
CA ILE A 27 0.92 11.30 -6.45
C ILE A 27 1.10 10.73 -7.85
N ARG A 28 1.98 9.75 -7.97
CA ARG A 28 2.21 9.06 -9.24
C ARG A 28 2.25 7.55 -9.00
N VAL A 29 1.40 6.81 -9.71
CA VAL A 29 1.46 5.34 -9.69
C VAL A 29 2.59 4.91 -10.60
N VAL A 30 3.61 4.28 -10.03
CA VAL A 30 4.80 3.88 -10.80
C VAL A 30 4.77 2.40 -11.19
N GLY A 31 3.85 1.62 -10.65
CA GLY A 31 3.72 0.23 -11.02
C GLY A 31 2.54 -0.44 -10.36
N GLU A 32 2.24 -1.65 -10.82
CA GLU A 32 1.18 -2.50 -10.26
C GLU A 32 1.71 -3.91 -10.10
N ALA A 33 1.29 -4.58 -9.03
CA ALA A 33 1.62 -5.96 -8.77
C ALA A 33 0.36 -6.74 -8.44
N CYS A 34 0.33 -8.03 -8.74
CA CYS A 34 -0.86 -8.86 -8.52
C CYS A 34 -0.70 -9.87 -7.38
N ASP A 35 0.46 -9.90 -6.74
CA ASP A 35 0.70 -10.75 -5.58
C ASP A 35 1.90 -10.23 -4.77
N GLY A 36 2.14 -10.86 -3.62
CA GLY A 36 3.19 -10.40 -2.72
C GLY A 36 4.60 -10.62 -3.25
N LEU A 37 4.82 -11.67 -4.00
CA LEU A 37 6.15 -11.94 -4.57
C LEU A 37 6.50 -10.89 -5.61
N GLN A 38 5.53 -10.56 -6.47
CA GLN A 38 5.70 -9.53 -7.46
C GLN A 38 5.90 -8.16 -6.81
N ALA A 39 5.20 -7.91 -5.70
CA ALA A 39 5.35 -6.66 -4.95
C ALA A 39 6.78 -6.49 -4.44
N ILE A 40 7.38 -7.55 -3.92
CA ILE A 40 8.77 -7.49 -3.42
C ILE A 40 9.73 -7.21 -4.58
N SER A 41 9.56 -7.92 -5.70
CA SER A 41 10.40 -7.72 -6.88
C SER A 41 10.31 -6.29 -7.42
N LEU A 42 9.10 -5.77 -7.55
CA LEU A 42 8.90 -4.41 -8.07
C LEU A 42 9.37 -3.35 -7.09
N THR A 43 9.30 -3.61 -5.79
CA THR A 43 9.85 -2.67 -4.80
C THR A 43 11.34 -2.51 -5.01
N ALA A 44 12.05 -3.61 -5.24
CA ALA A 44 13.49 -3.57 -5.51
C ALA A 44 13.83 -2.80 -6.78
N HIS A 45 13.00 -2.93 -7.82
CA HIS A 45 13.25 -2.28 -9.11
C HIS A 45 12.81 -0.82 -9.17
N LEU A 46 11.68 -0.50 -8.56
CA LEU A 46 11.05 0.81 -8.72
C LEU A 46 11.35 1.77 -7.59
N ASN A 47 11.75 1.27 -6.44
CA ASN A 47 11.98 2.07 -5.24
C ASN A 47 10.82 3.01 -4.94
N PRO A 48 9.59 2.48 -4.76
CA PRO A 48 8.45 3.35 -4.49
C PRO A 48 8.57 4.01 -3.11
N ASP A 49 7.93 5.14 -2.95
CA ASP A 49 7.84 5.80 -1.66
C ASP A 49 6.78 5.15 -0.78
N LEU A 50 5.73 4.66 -1.42
CA LEU A 50 4.57 4.12 -0.74
C LEU A 50 4.01 2.93 -1.51
N ILE A 51 3.57 1.93 -0.78
CA ILE A 51 2.93 0.74 -1.35
C ILE A 51 1.52 0.63 -0.79
N LEU A 52 0.54 0.53 -1.67
CA LEU A 52 -0.82 0.22 -1.30
C LEU A 52 -0.98 -1.29 -1.49
N MET A 53 -1.20 -2.02 -0.39
CA MET A 53 -1.09 -3.48 -0.37
C MET A 53 -2.40 -4.13 0.07
N ASP A 54 -2.98 -4.94 -0.80
CA ASP A 54 -4.13 -5.77 -0.42
C ASP A 54 -3.68 -6.90 0.50
N ILE A 55 -4.49 -7.26 1.48
CA ILE A 55 -4.16 -8.36 2.40
C ILE A 55 -4.38 -9.72 1.73
N ALA A 56 -5.54 -9.92 1.12
CA ALA A 56 -5.92 -11.23 0.58
C ALA A 56 -5.43 -11.40 -0.86
N MET A 57 -4.30 -12.08 -1.04
CA MET A 57 -3.75 -12.34 -2.36
C MET A 57 -3.20 -13.77 -2.44
N PRO A 58 -3.12 -14.34 -3.65
CA PRO A 58 -2.53 -15.67 -3.82
C PRO A 58 -1.01 -15.63 -3.63
N LEU A 59 -0.42 -16.79 -3.45
CA LEU A 59 1.03 -17.03 -3.31
C LEU A 59 1.62 -16.47 -2.03
N MET A 60 1.53 -15.16 -1.84
CA MET A 60 2.01 -14.49 -0.64
C MET A 60 1.03 -13.37 -0.31
N ASN A 61 0.40 -13.41 0.85
CA ASN A 61 -0.57 -12.40 1.24
C ASN A 61 0.11 -11.06 1.60
N GLY A 62 -0.70 -10.02 1.72
CA GLY A 62 -0.18 -8.67 1.98
C GLY A 62 0.53 -8.52 3.31
N LEU A 63 0.17 -9.30 4.32
CA LEU A 63 0.83 -9.23 5.62
C LEU A 63 2.25 -9.78 5.55
N GLU A 64 2.41 -10.92 4.88
CA GLU A 64 3.72 -11.52 4.67
C GLU A 64 4.61 -10.63 3.81
N ALA A 65 4.04 -10.09 2.74
CA ALA A 65 4.79 -9.20 1.84
C ALA A 65 5.21 -7.92 2.56
N THR A 66 4.33 -7.35 3.38
CA THR A 66 4.65 -6.15 4.15
C THR A 66 5.81 -6.39 5.12
N SER A 67 5.79 -7.51 5.84
CA SER A 67 6.89 -7.85 6.75
C SER A 67 8.21 -7.95 6.00
N ALA A 68 8.22 -8.64 4.86
CA ALA A 68 9.43 -8.81 4.07
C ALA A 68 9.94 -7.46 3.51
N ILE A 69 9.02 -6.63 3.02
CA ILE A 69 9.37 -5.34 2.45
C ILE A 69 9.90 -4.40 3.52
N ARG A 70 9.23 -4.31 4.66
CA ARG A 70 9.65 -3.42 5.74
C ARG A 70 11.00 -3.82 6.34
N GLU A 71 11.31 -5.10 6.33
CA GLU A 71 12.61 -5.57 6.80
C GLU A 71 13.74 -5.11 5.88
N ARG A 72 13.53 -5.16 4.56
CA ARG A 72 14.56 -4.80 3.58
C ARG A 72 14.60 -3.31 3.25
N TRP A 73 13.44 -2.65 3.25
CA TRP A 73 13.32 -1.22 2.92
C TRP A 73 12.52 -0.51 4.01
N PRO A 74 13.15 -0.27 5.17
CA PRO A 74 12.41 0.26 6.33
C PRO A 74 11.80 1.66 6.14
N LYS A 75 12.21 2.39 5.11
CA LYS A 75 11.67 3.72 4.84
C LYS A 75 10.44 3.70 3.95
N VAL A 76 10.14 2.57 3.30
CA VAL A 76 8.96 2.46 2.45
C VAL A 76 7.71 2.48 3.32
N ILE A 77 6.73 3.29 2.91
CA ILE A 77 5.46 3.38 3.61
C ILE A 77 4.54 2.31 3.05
N VAL A 78 3.90 1.53 3.91
CA VAL A 78 2.94 0.52 3.47
C VAL A 78 1.58 0.82 4.07
N ILE A 79 0.57 0.94 3.21
CA ILE A 79 -0.83 1.04 3.61
C ILE A 79 -1.49 -0.27 3.22
N LEU A 80 -1.97 -1.02 4.22
CA LEU A 80 -2.72 -2.24 3.96
C LEU A 80 -4.18 -1.93 3.71
N VAL A 81 -4.79 -2.65 2.78
CA VAL A 81 -6.22 -2.51 2.50
C VAL A 81 -6.89 -3.87 2.52
N THR A 82 -8.16 -3.90 2.87
CA THR A 82 -8.94 -5.15 2.89
C THR A 82 -10.38 -4.89 2.49
N ALA A 83 -10.95 -5.85 1.77
CA ALA A 83 -12.39 -5.83 1.43
C ALA A 83 -13.25 -6.22 2.63
N ILE A 84 -12.67 -6.95 3.59
CA ILE A 84 -13.39 -7.45 4.76
C ILE A 84 -12.78 -6.84 6.01
N PRO A 85 -13.34 -5.72 6.49
CA PRO A 85 -12.80 -5.07 7.69
C PRO A 85 -13.02 -5.95 8.92
N SER A 86 -12.00 -6.00 9.75
CA SER A 86 -12.03 -6.75 11.00
C SER A 86 -11.10 -6.07 11.99
N ASN A 87 -11.52 -5.99 13.23
CA ASN A 87 -10.69 -5.43 14.30
C ASN A 87 -9.39 -6.22 14.46
N SER A 88 -9.42 -7.52 14.14
CA SER A 88 -8.23 -8.36 14.19
C SER A 88 -7.17 -7.92 13.21
N TYR A 89 -7.57 -7.41 12.05
CA TYR A 89 -6.61 -6.98 11.03
C TYR A 89 -5.81 -5.77 11.46
N GLN A 90 -6.38 -4.89 12.28
CA GLN A 90 -5.64 -3.73 12.76
C GLN A 90 -4.43 -4.16 13.60
N GLN A 91 -4.61 -5.11 14.50
CA GLN A 91 -3.52 -5.63 15.33
C GLN A 91 -2.48 -6.36 14.49
N ILE A 92 -2.92 -7.16 13.53
CA ILE A 92 -2.02 -7.89 12.64
C ILE A 92 -1.24 -6.91 11.76
N SER A 93 -1.91 -5.88 11.27
CA SER A 93 -1.29 -4.81 10.48
C SER A 93 -0.16 -4.13 11.26
N ASP A 94 -0.41 -3.80 12.52
CA ASP A 94 0.60 -3.18 13.37
C ASP A 94 1.81 -4.09 13.56
N ARG A 95 1.59 -5.39 13.73
CA ARG A 95 2.67 -6.37 13.95
C ARG A 95 3.54 -6.57 12.72
N CYS A 96 2.98 -6.49 11.51
CA CYS A 96 3.77 -6.69 10.30
C CYS A 96 4.54 -5.45 9.87
N GLY A 97 4.35 -4.34 10.57
CA GLY A 97 5.07 -3.11 10.29
C GLY A 97 4.39 -2.17 9.31
N ALA A 98 3.11 -2.38 9.00
CA ALA A 98 2.38 -1.48 8.13
C ALA A 98 2.21 -0.11 8.80
N ASN A 99 2.20 0.94 7.99
CA ASN A 99 2.06 2.31 8.47
C ASN A 99 0.60 2.71 8.67
N ALA A 100 -0.31 2.07 7.93
CA ALA A 100 -1.73 2.32 8.06
C ALA A 100 -2.52 1.13 7.53
N PHE A 101 -3.80 1.10 7.86
CA PHE A 101 -4.73 0.08 7.45
C PHE A 101 -6.04 0.75 7.08
N LEU A 102 -6.60 0.43 5.90
CA LEU A 102 -7.86 1.01 5.44
C LEU A 102 -8.79 -0.07 4.88
N PRO A 103 -10.08 -0.05 5.24
CA PRO A 103 -11.07 -0.84 4.52
C PRO A 103 -11.20 -0.32 3.09
N LYS A 104 -11.35 -1.23 2.12
CA LYS A 104 -11.51 -0.81 0.71
C LYS A 104 -12.71 0.12 0.52
N GLU A 105 -13.77 -0.05 1.28
CA GLU A 105 -14.95 0.79 1.19
C GLU A 105 -14.71 2.25 1.58
N GLU A 106 -13.63 2.53 2.31
CA GLU A 106 -13.29 3.88 2.75
C GLU A 106 -12.21 4.54 1.91
N MET A 107 -11.75 3.87 0.86
CA MET A 107 -10.65 4.37 0.03
C MET A 107 -10.95 5.74 -0.60
N GLY A 108 -12.17 5.91 -1.08
CA GLY A 108 -12.56 7.15 -1.77
C GLY A 108 -12.43 8.39 -0.91
N SER A 109 -12.65 8.27 0.40
CA SER A 109 -12.59 9.42 1.30
C SER A 109 -11.31 9.49 2.11
N ARG A 110 -10.62 8.36 2.33
CA ARG A 110 -9.50 8.29 3.27
C ARG A 110 -8.14 8.05 2.66
N LEU A 111 -8.05 7.47 1.45
CA LEU A 111 -6.77 7.08 0.90
C LEU A 111 -5.84 8.27 0.68
N ILE A 112 -6.26 9.25 -0.08
CA ILE A 112 -5.41 10.41 -0.42
C ILE A 112 -4.98 11.18 0.82
N PRO A 113 -5.90 11.52 1.76
CA PRO A 113 -5.47 12.18 3.00
C PRO A 113 -4.47 11.36 3.80
N THR A 114 -4.65 10.04 3.86
CA THR A 114 -3.73 9.17 4.58
C THR A 114 -2.36 9.14 3.91
N MET A 115 -2.32 9.07 2.57
CA MET A 115 -1.07 9.09 1.82
C MET A 115 -0.30 10.38 2.07
N HIS A 116 -0.95 11.52 1.99
CA HIS A 116 -0.29 12.81 2.24
C HIS A 116 0.21 12.91 3.67
N ARG A 117 -0.59 12.47 4.63
CA ARG A 117 -0.19 12.49 6.03
C ARG A 117 1.06 11.68 6.29
N LEU A 118 1.13 10.47 5.72
CA LEU A 118 2.26 9.57 5.94
C LEU A 118 3.50 9.99 5.15
N ALA A 119 3.32 10.39 3.91
CA ALA A 119 4.44 10.75 3.04
C ALA A 119 5.03 12.12 3.38
N CYS A 120 4.20 13.02 3.93
CA CYS A 120 4.65 14.33 4.38
C CYS A 120 4.87 14.35 5.88
N ALA A 121 4.90 13.18 6.52
CA ALA A 121 5.20 13.07 7.94
C ALA A 121 6.53 13.76 8.20
N PRO A 122 6.62 14.44 9.32
CA PRO A 122 7.69 15.41 9.50
C PRO A 122 9.05 14.80 9.32
N LEU A 123 9.77 15.47 8.48
CA LEU A 123 11.19 15.22 8.32
C LEU A 123 11.92 15.67 9.55
N THR A 124 11.21 16.19 10.49
CA THR A 124 11.70 16.53 11.79
C THR A 124 11.97 15.33 12.64
N GLY A 125 11.81 14.23 12.09
CA GLY A 125 12.12 13.04 12.91
C GLY A 125 13.45 13.22 13.40
#